data_c7cff06c46a22544107515a30a8e3459
#
_entry.id   c7cff06c46a22544107515a30a8e3459
#
_cell.length_a   1.000
_cell.length_b   1.000
_cell.length_c   1.000
_cell.angle_alpha   90.00
_cell.angle_beta   90.00
_cell.angle_gamma   90.00
#
_symmetry.space_group_name_H-M   'P 1'
#
loop_
_entity.id
_entity.type
_entity.pdbx_description
1 polymer ?
#
loop_
_entity_poly.entity_id
_entity_poly.type
_entity_poly.pdbx_seq_one_letter_code
_entity_poly.pdbx_strand_id
1 'polypeptide(L)'
;MKKSYLLALAALLSVFLVLTGCSDSSNTKATKSGKLNVYTTVYPLQYLTEQIGGKYVDVKSIYPPGSDAHSFEPTQKDMMKIADSDLFFYIGLGMEGFVDKAEKTLANEHVTFVPTAEKLDLPKDPDAAEEHDHESEEEHEHGDINPHVWLNPVYMEQMATIVKDKLIKEMPDQKETFEQNYQAVEEKFKKLDTDFRSVTSEAKQEDFVTAHAAYSYWETEYNLHQIPIAGVSTSDEPSQKKLKAIVEKIEAAKIPYIMLEQNTNSKIADVIKQETNTKTLTLHNLETLTQKDIDQGRDYLSIMNDNLKALKQGLDY
;
A
#
# COMPACT_ATOMS: atom_id res chain seq x y z
N MET A 1 -28.37 37.19 -65.53
CA MET A 1 -27.32 36.24 -65.13
C MET A 1 -26.51 36.69 -63.93
N LYS A 2 -26.14 37.92 -63.70
CA LYS A 2 -25.32 38.42 -62.55
C LYS A 2 -26.01 38.27 -61.16
N LYS A 3 -27.35 38.37 -61.07
CA LYS A 3 -28.11 38.23 -59.77
C LYS A 3 -28.25 36.85 -59.25
N SER A 4 -28.22 35.85 -60.16
CA SER A 4 -28.35 34.42 -59.77
C SER A 4 -27.07 33.88 -59.12
N TYR A 5 -25.89 34.40 -59.49
CA TYR A 5 -24.59 33.96 -58.89
C TYR A 5 -24.38 34.58 -57.50
N LEU A 6 -24.93 35.78 -57.23
CA LEU A 6 -24.86 36.40 -55.91
C LEU A 6 -25.70 35.64 -54.87
N LEU A 7 -26.87 35.14 -55.27
CA LEU A 7 -27.72 34.33 -54.39
C LEU A 7 -27.14 32.90 -54.12
N ALA A 8 -26.47 32.32 -55.11
CA ALA A 8 -25.77 31.05 -54.94
C ALA A 8 -24.53 31.17 -54.05
N LEU A 9 -23.78 32.28 -54.15
CA LEU A 9 -22.62 32.57 -53.32
C LEU A 9 -23.01 32.86 -51.87
N ALA A 10 -24.13 33.56 -51.62
CA ALA A 10 -24.66 33.82 -50.28
C ALA A 10 -25.17 32.54 -49.61
N ALA A 11 -25.78 31.59 -50.38
CA ALA A 11 -26.19 30.30 -49.87
C ALA A 11 -25.02 29.35 -49.55
N LEU A 12 -23.91 29.43 -50.29
CA LEU A 12 -22.70 28.67 -49.98
C LEU A 12 -21.95 29.20 -48.73
N LEU A 13 -21.96 30.53 -48.52
CA LEU A 13 -21.32 31.13 -47.33
C LEU A 13 -22.09 30.86 -46.02
N SER A 14 -23.43 30.69 -46.10
CA SER A 14 -24.24 30.36 -44.91
C SER A 14 -24.15 28.91 -44.46
N VAL A 15 -23.72 27.99 -45.32
CA VAL A 15 -23.48 26.56 -44.95
C VAL A 15 -22.15 26.37 -44.23
N PHE A 16 -21.18 27.30 -44.41
CA PHE A 16 -19.87 27.22 -43.75
C PHE A 16 -19.85 27.75 -42.31
N LEU A 17 -20.90 28.43 -41.85
CA LEU A 17 -20.97 29.04 -40.52
C LEU A 17 -21.64 28.15 -39.44
N VAL A 18 -22.10 26.95 -39.79
CA VAL A 18 -22.76 26.02 -38.84
C VAL A 18 -21.82 24.90 -38.38
N LEU A 19 -20.55 24.87 -38.83
CA LEU A 19 -19.58 23.80 -38.49
C LEU A 19 -18.54 24.25 -37.44
N THR A 20 -18.71 25.39 -36.78
CA THR A 20 -17.98 25.69 -35.56
C THR A 20 -18.76 25.17 -34.35
N GLY A 21 -18.96 23.84 -34.31
CA GLY A 21 -19.32 23.14 -33.11
C GLY A 21 -18.19 23.27 -32.10
N CYS A 22 -18.52 23.73 -30.91
CA CYS A 22 -17.63 23.78 -29.75
C CYS A 22 -16.87 22.47 -29.61
N SER A 23 -15.60 22.47 -29.92
CA SER A 23 -14.65 21.48 -29.40
C SER A 23 -14.31 21.95 -28.00
N ASP A 24 -15.09 21.49 -27.02
CA ASP A 24 -14.62 21.42 -25.67
C ASP A 24 -13.44 20.42 -25.69
N SER A 25 -12.25 20.97 -25.71
CA SER A 25 -11.02 20.22 -25.51
C SER A 25 -10.91 19.86 -24.05
N SER A 26 -11.73 18.92 -23.61
CA SER A 26 -11.35 18.04 -22.52
C SER A 26 -10.27 17.12 -23.10
N ASN A 27 -9.04 17.44 -22.76
CA ASN A 27 -7.83 16.72 -23.20
C ASN A 27 -7.71 15.39 -22.44
N THR A 28 -8.75 14.56 -22.49
CA THR A 28 -8.70 13.17 -22.09
C THR A 28 -8.09 12.39 -23.24
N LYS A 29 -6.76 12.19 -23.19
CA LYS A 29 -6.12 11.13 -23.96
C LYS A 29 -6.68 9.81 -23.45
N ALA A 30 -7.80 9.35 -24.00
CA ALA A 30 -8.25 7.98 -23.82
C ALA A 30 -7.09 7.07 -24.21
N THR A 31 -6.59 6.29 -23.24
CA THR A 31 -5.64 5.20 -23.52
C THR A 31 -6.23 4.32 -24.62
N LYS A 32 -5.41 3.81 -25.53
CA LYS A 32 -5.84 2.98 -26.68
C LYS A 32 -6.66 1.75 -26.29
N SER A 33 -6.72 1.40 -25.01
CA SER A 33 -7.43 0.25 -24.45
C SER A 33 -8.76 0.57 -23.79
N GLY A 34 -9.11 1.84 -23.55
CA GLY A 34 -10.27 2.24 -22.74
C GLY A 34 -10.13 1.88 -21.25
N LYS A 35 -8.92 1.57 -20.79
CA LYS A 35 -8.57 1.28 -19.39
C LYS A 35 -7.60 2.34 -18.87
N LEU A 36 -7.67 2.63 -17.57
CA LEU A 36 -6.63 3.39 -16.89
C LEU A 36 -5.38 2.52 -16.71
N ASN A 37 -4.21 3.07 -17.06
CA ASN A 37 -2.92 2.47 -16.78
C ASN A 37 -2.47 2.96 -15.39
N VAL A 38 -2.41 2.04 -14.42
CA VAL A 38 -2.15 2.39 -13.02
C VAL A 38 -0.89 1.67 -12.55
N TYR A 39 0.02 2.43 -11.93
CA TYR A 39 1.12 1.85 -11.17
C TYR A 39 0.89 2.08 -9.67
N THR A 40 1.38 1.14 -8.87
CA THR A 40 1.30 1.20 -7.41
C THR A 40 2.66 0.86 -6.81
N THR A 41 2.87 1.21 -5.55
CA THR A 41 4.00 0.75 -4.76
C THR A 41 3.70 -0.63 -4.16
N VAL A 42 3.35 -0.71 -2.88
CA VAL A 42 3.10 -1.97 -2.19
C VAL A 42 1.92 -2.76 -2.76
N TYR A 43 1.99 -4.09 -2.65
CA TYR A 43 0.97 -4.99 -3.19
C TYR A 43 -0.47 -4.71 -2.73
N PRO A 44 -0.75 -4.32 -1.47
CA PRO A 44 -2.11 -3.98 -1.05
C PRO A 44 -2.78 -2.90 -1.90
N LEU A 45 -2.04 -1.91 -2.40
CA LEU A 45 -2.58 -0.89 -3.29
C LEU A 45 -2.92 -1.44 -4.67
N GLN A 46 -2.09 -2.36 -5.19
CA GLN A 46 -2.42 -3.10 -6.41
C GLN A 46 -3.72 -3.89 -6.22
N TYR A 47 -3.83 -4.65 -5.13
CA TYR A 47 -5.03 -5.40 -4.79
C TYR A 47 -6.28 -4.51 -4.74
N LEU A 48 -6.25 -3.39 -4.01
CA LEU A 48 -7.38 -2.46 -3.93
C LEU A 48 -7.77 -1.94 -5.31
N THR A 49 -6.79 -1.50 -6.09
CA THR A 49 -7.03 -0.92 -7.41
C THR A 49 -7.62 -1.94 -8.37
N GLU A 50 -7.12 -3.17 -8.37
CA GLU A 50 -7.66 -4.28 -9.18
C GLU A 50 -9.09 -4.66 -8.77
N GLN A 51 -9.34 -4.79 -7.46
CA GLN A 51 -10.66 -5.17 -6.96
C GLN A 51 -11.72 -4.10 -7.25
N ILE A 52 -11.39 -2.82 -7.10
CA ILE A 52 -12.33 -1.71 -7.31
C ILE A 52 -12.46 -1.37 -8.79
N GLY A 53 -11.35 -1.26 -9.50
CA GLY A 53 -11.30 -0.86 -10.91
C GLY A 53 -11.75 -1.96 -11.87
N GLY A 54 -11.57 -3.24 -11.50
CA GLY A 54 -11.97 -4.40 -12.29
C GLY A 54 -11.43 -4.34 -13.73
N LYS A 55 -12.30 -4.55 -14.70
CA LYS A 55 -11.91 -4.55 -16.13
C LYS A 55 -11.53 -3.20 -16.71
N TYR A 56 -11.70 -2.12 -15.96
CA TYR A 56 -11.44 -0.74 -16.42
C TYR A 56 -10.05 -0.23 -16.06
N VAL A 57 -9.24 -1.02 -15.39
CA VAL A 57 -7.85 -0.71 -15.03
C VAL A 57 -6.89 -1.76 -15.57
N ASP A 58 -5.64 -1.36 -15.83
CA ASP A 58 -4.47 -2.21 -15.98
C ASP A 58 -3.48 -1.81 -14.89
N VAL A 59 -3.37 -2.64 -13.85
CA VAL A 59 -2.63 -2.29 -12.63
C VAL A 59 -1.34 -3.10 -12.54
N LYS A 60 -0.26 -2.44 -12.14
CA LYS A 60 1.04 -3.08 -11.91
C LYS A 60 1.72 -2.45 -10.70
N SER A 61 2.32 -3.28 -9.86
CA SER A 61 3.27 -2.75 -8.88
C SER A 61 4.58 -2.36 -9.56
N ILE A 62 5.19 -1.27 -9.07
CA ILE A 62 6.54 -0.89 -9.48
C ILE A 62 7.59 -1.77 -8.79
N TYR A 63 7.24 -2.38 -7.66
CA TYR A 63 8.11 -3.27 -6.92
C TYR A 63 8.18 -4.65 -7.56
N PRO A 64 9.38 -5.17 -7.82
CA PRO A 64 9.54 -6.56 -8.25
C PRO A 64 9.05 -7.55 -7.17
N PRO A 65 8.59 -8.75 -7.55
CA PRO A 65 8.23 -9.78 -6.60
C PRO A 65 9.34 -10.09 -5.60
N GLY A 66 9.01 -10.06 -4.31
CA GLY A 66 9.93 -10.39 -3.22
C GLY A 66 10.98 -9.32 -2.92
N SER A 67 10.88 -8.13 -3.51
CA SER A 67 11.73 -6.99 -3.14
C SER A 67 11.30 -6.42 -1.79
N ASP A 68 12.26 -5.81 -1.11
CA ASP A 68 12.04 -5.02 0.10
C ASP A 68 11.60 -3.61 -0.29
N ALA A 69 10.49 -3.14 0.28
CA ALA A 69 9.89 -1.87 -0.09
C ALA A 69 10.63 -0.65 0.49
N HIS A 70 11.31 -0.81 1.65
CA HIS A 70 12.04 0.27 2.32
C HIS A 70 13.34 0.63 1.59
N SER A 71 13.97 -0.33 0.94
CA SER A 71 15.27 -0.15 0.25
C SER A 71 15.14 -0.02 -1.26
N PHE A 72 13.92 -0.05 -1.81
CA PHE A 72 13.71 -0.01 -3.25
C PHE A 72 14.04 1.36 -3.85
N GLU A 73 14.86 1.35 -4.89
CA GLU A 73 15.17 2.51 -5.71
C GLU A 73 14.76 2.25 -7.17
N PRO A 74 13.91 3.11 -7.76
CA PRO A 74 13.45 2.91 -9.12
C PRO A 74 14.57 3.15 -10.14
N THR A 75 14.65 2.27 -11.14
CA THR A 75 15.52 2.48 -12.31
C THR A 75 14.94 3.58 -13.22
N GLN A 76 15.74 4.07 -14.16
CA GLN A 76 15.23 4.98 -15.20
C GLN A 76 14.04 4.39 -15.98
N LYS A 77 14.05 3.07 -16.22
CA LYS A 77 12.96 2.38 -16.88
C LYS A 77 11.69 2.38 -16.03
N ASP A 78 11.83 2.28 -14.72
CA ASP A 78 10.71 2.33 -13.80
C ASP A 78 10.13 3.75 -13.73
N MET A 79 10.98 4.78 -13.71
CA MET A 79 10.55 6.17 -13.83
C MET A 79 9.76 6.44 -15.12
N MET A 80 10.19 5.85 -16.25
CA MET A 80 9.43 5.95 -17.50
C MET A 80 8.06 5.27 -17.42
N LYS A 81 7.95 4.11 -16.76
CA LYS A 81 6.66 3.42 -16.55
C LYS A 81 5.71 4.27 -15.71
N ILE A 82 6.21 4.93 -14.66
CA ILE A 82 5.43 5.86 -13.83
C ILE A 82 4.97 7.05 -14.68
N ALA A 83 5.87 7.66 -15.44
CA ALA A 83 5.56 8.79 -16.32
C ALA A 83 4.48 8.47 -17.37
N ASP A 84 4.48 7.24 -17.90
CA ASP A 84 3.53 6.76 -18.91
C ASP A 84 2.18 6.29 -18.30
N SER A 85 2.04 6.31 -16.98
CA SER A 85 0.79 5.90 -16.32
C SER A 85 -0.19 7.07 -16.15
N ASP A 86 -1.47 6.75 -15.98
CA ASP A 86 -2.51 7.73 -15.66
C ASP A 86 -2.49 8.07 -14.15
N LEU A 87 -2.28 7.03 -13.32
CA LEU A 87 -2.28 7.12 -11.87
C LEU A 87 -1.08 6.37 -11.28
N PHE A 88 -0.52 6.94 -10.23
CA PHE A 88 0.46 6.29 -9.38
C PHE A 88 0.00 6.34 -7.92
N PHE A 89 -0.46 5.20 -7.37
CA PHE A 89 -0.84 5.09 -5.97
C PHE A 89 0.35 4.67 -5.11
N TYR A 90 0.55 5.34 -4.00
CA TYR A 90 1.59 5.06 -3.02
C TYR A 90 1.08 5.29 -1.59
N ILE A 91 1.79 4.81 -0.60
CA ILE A 91 1.40 4.94 0.81
C ILE A 91 1.58 6.38 1.27
N GLY A 92 2.74 6.97 1.05
CA GLY A 92 3.19 8.19 1.71
C GLY A 92 3.80 7.90 3.09
N LEU A 93 3.75 8.85 4.01
CA LEU A 93 4.26 8.69 5.38
C LEU A 93 5.76 8.32 5.45
N GLY A 94 6.52 8.65 4.42
CA GLY A 94 7.95 8.31 4.33
C GLY A 94 8.25 6.87 3.91
N MET A 95 7.24 6.04 3.58
CA MET A 95 7.45 4.64 3.15
C MET A 95 8.31 4.55 1.89
N GLU A 96 8.02 5.39 0.92
CA GLU A 96 8.68 5.37 -0.39
C GLU A 96 9.67 6.53 -0.51
N GLY A 97 10.92 6.32 -0.12
CA GLY A 97 11.95 7.36 -0.12
C GLY A 97 12.24 8.03 -1.48
N PHE A 98 11.83 7.38 -2.59
CA PHE A 98 12.03 7.93 -3.93
C PHE A 98 10.89 8.85 -4.42
N VAL A 99 9.70 8.82 -3.79
CA VAL A 99 8.46 9.41 -4.35
C VAL A 99 8.56 10.92 -4.46
N ASP A 100 9.05 11.63 -3.47
CA ASP A 100 9.21 13.09 -3.50
C ASP A 100 10.06 13.56 -4.69
N LYS A 101 11.12 12.82 -4.98
CA LYS A 101 12.00 13.11 -6.12
C LYS A 101 11.33 12.74 -7.45
N ALA A 102 10.59 11.63 -7.47
CA ALA A 102 9.84 11.19 -8.64
C ALA A 102 8.77 12.21 -9.00
N GLU A 103 7.97 12.67 -8.05
CA GLU A 103 6.92 13.66 -8.24
C GLU A 103 7.47 14.99 -8.79
N LYS A 104 8.56 15.49 -8.22
CA LYS A 104 9.25 16.68 -8.73
C LYS A 104 9.79 16.51 -10.15
N THR A 105 10.35 15.31 -10.44
CA THR A 105 10.94 15.02 -11.76
C THR A 105 9.87 14.88 -12.84
N LEU A 106 8.73 14.30 -12.49
CA LEU A 106 7.62 14.00 -13.40
C LEU A 106 6.49 15.04 -13.34
N ALA A 107 6.71 16.21 -12.73
CA ALA A 107 5.70 17.26 -12.54
C ALA A 107 5.08 17.79 -13.85
N ASN A 108 5.75 17.60 -14.99
CA ASN A 108 5.25 18.02 -16.31
C ASN A 108 4.66 16.83 -17.12
N GLU A 109 4.68 15.63 -16.57
CA GLU A 109 4.07 14.46 -17.18
C GLU A 109 2.57 14.39 -16.82
N HIS A 110 1.83 13.46 -17.44
CA HIS A 110 0.39 13.37 -17.20
C HIS A 110 0.01 12.53 -15.98
N VAL A 111 0.94 11.78 -15.42
CA VAL A 111 0.70 10.94 -14.24
C VAL A 111 0.22 11.75 -13.04
N THR A 112 -0.80 11.24 -12.38
CA THR A 112 -1.23 11.80 -11.09
C THR A 112 -0.72 10.93 -9.95
N PHE A 113 0.09 11.52 -9.07
CA PHE A 113 0.55 10.92 -7.82
C PHE A 113 -0.56 11.00 -6.78
N VAL A 114 -0.84 9.89 -6.09
CA VAL A 114 -1.96 9.78 -5.13
C VAL A 114 -1.47 9.09 -3.86
N PRO A 115 -1.16 9.86 -2.80
CA PRO A 115 -0.89 9.30 -1.49
C PRO A 115 -2.18 8.72 -0.90
N THR A 116 -2.11 7.51 -0.36
CA THR A 116 -3.29 6.81 0.12
C THR A 116 -3.42 6.82 1.65
N ALA A 117 -2.35 7.13 2.38
CA ALA A 117 -2.36 7.10 3.83
C ALA A 117 -2.13 8.48 4.50
N GLU A 118 -1.59 9.48 3.82
CA GLU A 118 -1.23 10.77 4.41
C GLU A 118 -2.39 11.54 5.07
N LYS A 119 -3.63 11.26 4.66
CA LYS A 119 -4.83 11.94 5.17
C LYS A 119 -5.62 11.10 6.18
N LEU A 120 -5.11 9.94 6.53
CA LEU A 120 -5.72 9.09 7.53
C LEU A 120 -5.41 9.65 8.93
N ASP A 121 -6.36 9.50 9.84
CA ASP A 121 -6.15 9.82 11.26
C ASP A 121 -5.44 8.64 11.93
N LEU A 122 -4.12 8.72 11.96
CA LEU A 122 -3.25 7.64 12.42
C LEU A 122 -2.68 7.96 13.80
N PRO A 123 -2.60 6.99 14.73
CA PRO A 123 -1.93 7.17 16.00
C PRO A 123 -0.42 7.35 15.79
N LYS A 124 0.21 8.15 16.64
CA LYS A 124 1.65 8.22 16.73
C LYS A 124 2.20 6.88 17.21
N ASP A 125 3.29 6.43 16.61
CA ASP A 125 3.99 5.22 16.99
C ASP A 125 5.18 5.58 17.89
N PRO A 126 5.17 5.20 19.18
CA PRO A 126 6.28 5.49 20.08
C PRO A 126 7.59 4.82 19.65
N ASP A 127 7.54 3.67 18.97
CA ASP A 127 8.73 2.97 18.50
C ASP A 127 9.35 3.68 17.26
N ALA A 128 8.54 4.37 16.45
CA ALA A 128 9.04 5.17 15.34
C ALA A 128 9.80 6.44 15.83
N ALA A 129 9.43 6.97 16.98
CA ALA A 129 10.06 8.16 17.56
C ALA A 129 11.46 7.89 18.16
N GLU A 130 11.77 6.66 18.59
CA GLU A 130 13.07 6.31 19.20
C GLU A 130 14.24 6.26 18.19
N GLU A 131 13.95 6.23 16.88
CA GLU A 131 14.98 6.08 15.84
C GLU A 131 15.64 7.41 15.42
N HIS A 132 15.13 8.57 15.85
CA HIS A 132 15.58 9.89 15.40
C HIS A 132 16.59 10.61 16.32
N ASP A 133 17.29 9.91 17.20
CA ASP A 133 18.30 10.52 18.11
C ASP A 133 19.66 10.82 17.43
N HIS A 134 19.66 11.04 16.10
CA HIS A 134 20.81 11.55 15.35
C HIS A 134 20.52 12.95 14.79
N GLU A 135 21.23 13.93 15.35
CA GLU A 135 21.28 15.34 14.96
C GLU A 135 21.35 15.54 13.42
N SER A 136 20.21 15.75 12.77
CA SER A 136 20.12 16.48 11.52
C SER A 136 18.87 17.37 11.56
N GLU A 137 19.12 18.68 11.69
CA GLU A 137 18.12 19.74 11.64
C GLU A 137 17.55 19.88 10.20
N GLU A 138 16.70 18.97 9.78
CA GLU A 138 15.71 19.21 8.74
C GLU A 138 14.38 18.60 9.23
N GLU A 139 13.46 19.49 9.63
CA GLU A 139 12.11 19.17 10.11
C GLU A 139 11.31 18.49 9.00
N HIS A 140 11.34 17.16 8.96
CA HIS A 140 10.31 16.37 8.31
C HIS A 140 9.44 15.75 9.42
N GLU A 141 8.24 16.34 9.64
CA GLU A 141 7.26 15.92 10.68
C GLU A 141 6.69 14.49 10.48
N HIS A 142 7.28 13.64 9.65
CA HIS A 142 6.74 12.32 9.29
C HIS A 142 7.33 11.16 10.11
N GLY A 143 8.30 11.40 11.01
CA GLY A 143 9.01 10.35 11.75
C GLY A 143 8.22 9.62 12.84
N ASP A 144 7.07 10.15 13.27
CA ASP A 144 6.31 9.62 14.41
C ASP A 144 5.17 8.66 14.01
N ILE A 145 5.03 8.33 12.72
CA ILE A 145 3.90 7.51 12.22
C ILE A 145 4.45 6.29 11.48
N ASN A 146 3.97 5.11 11.86
CA ASN A 146 4.33 3.87 11.20
C ASN A 146 3.67 3.79 9.80
N PRO A 147 4.41 3.56 8.71
CA PRO A 147 3.83 3.55 7.37
C PRO A 147 3.08 2.26 7.01
N HIS A 148 3.15 1.20 7.82
CA HIS A 148 2.60 -0.13 7.51
C HIS A 148 1.08 -0.24 7.70
N VAL A 149 0.37 0.79 7.30
CA VAL A 149 -1.09 0.96 7.49
C VAL A 149 -1.91 -0.15 6.84
N TRP A 150 -1.41 -0.75 5.76
CA TRP A 150 -2.10 -1.82 5.01
C TRP A 150 -2.24 -3.13 5.78
N LEU A 151 -1.53 -3.33 6.88
CA LEU A 151 -1.66 -4.51 7.72
C LEU A 151 -2.91 -4.44 8.61
N ASN A 152 -3.52 -3.27 8.75
CA ASN A 152 -4.76 -3.09 9.47
C ASN A 152 -5.97 -3.04 8.52
N PRO A 153 -6.96 -3.96 8.63
CA PRO A 153 -8.14 -3.99 7.77
C PRO A 153 -8.97 -2.71 7.79
N VAL A 154 -9.02 -1.99 8.93
CA VAL A 154 -9.77 -0.74 9.07
C VAL A 154 -9.14 0.37 8.21
N TYR A 155 -7.82 0.49 8.21
CA TYR A 155 -7.13 1.46 7.36
C TYR A 155 -7.15 1.06 5.88
N MET A 156 -7.14 -0.25 5.57
CA MET A 156 -7.36 -0.71 4.20
C MET A 156 -8.70 -0.28 3.64
N GLU A 157 -9.77 -0.28 4.45
CA GLU A 157 -11.09 0.23 4.04
C GLU A 157 -11.03 1.74 3.73
N GLN A 158 -10.32 2.51 4.55
CA GLN A 158 -10.16 3.96 4.33
C GLN A 158 -9.34 4.24 3.06
N MET A 159 -8.23 3.53 2.83
CA MET A 159 -7.45 3.63 1.60
C MET A 159 -8.26 3.20 0.36
N ALA A 160 -9.11 2.16 0.49
CA ALA A 160 -10.02 1.75 -0.58
C ALA A 160 -10.98 2.87 -1.00
N THR A 161 -11.43 3.71 -0.06
CA THR A 161 -12.24 4.90 -0.35
C THR A 161 -11.46 5.90 -1.22
N ILE A 162 -10.20 6.16 -0.90
CA ILE A 162 -9.35 7.08 -1.67
C ILE A 162 -9.13 6.55 -3.10
N VAL A 163 -8.83 5.26 -3.23
CA VAL A 163 -8.68 4.60 -4.55
C VAL A 163 -9.97 4.71 -5.36
N LYS A 164 -11.12 4.35 -4.78
CA LYS A 164 -12.44 4.45 -5.42
C LYS A 164 -12.72 5.87 -5.92
N ASP A 165 -12.56 6.86 -5.05
CA ASP A 165 -12.87 8.26 -5.38
C ASP A 165 -11.98 8.77 -6.51
N LYS A 166 -10.70 8.36 -6.52
CA LYS A 166 -9.78 8.72 -7.59
C LYS A 166 -10.15 8.05 -8.92
N LEU A 167 -10.48 6.76 -8.91
CA LEU A 167 -10.93 6.04 -10.11
C LEU A 167 -12.23 6.66 -10.68
N ILE A 168 -13.20 7.02 -9.84
CA ILE A 168 -14.44 7.70 -10.25
C ILE A 168 -14.12 9.06 -10.90
N LYS A 169 -13.16 9.80 -10.34
CA LYS A 169 -12.76 11.09 -10.91
C LYS A 169 -12.18 10.96 -12.32
N GLU A 170 -11.38 9.92 -12.57
CA GLU A 170 -10.78 9.66 -13.88
C GLU A 170 -11.76 9.03 -14.87
N MET A 171 -12.72 8.22 -14.39
CA MET A 171 -13.72 7.52 -15.20
C MET A 171 -15.13 7.71 -14.65
N PRO A 172 -15.71 8.90 -14.70
CA PRO A 172 -17.01 9.20 -14.10
C PRO A 172 -18.16 8.34 -14.65
N ASP A 173 -18.06 7.90 -15.90
CA ASP A 173 -19.04 7.00 -16.52
C ASP A 173 -19.06 5.59 -15.90
N GLN A 174 -18.04 5.22 -15.12
CA GLN A 174 -17.95 3.93 -14.47
C GLN A 174 -18.23 4.00 -12.95
N LYS A 175 -18.71 5.15 -12.46
CA LYS A 175 -18.96 5.43 -11.04
C LYS A 175 -19.75 4.30 -10.35
N GLU A 176 -20.88 3.91 -10.91
CA GLU A 176 -21.75 2.87 -10.32
C GLU A 176 -21.01 1.53 -10.17
N THR A 177 -20.22 1.14 -11.17
CA THR A 177 -19.41 -0.08 -11.10
C THR A 177 -18.37 -0.01 -10.01
N PHE A 178 -17.63 1.12 -9.90
CA PHE A 178 -16.60 1.28 -8.87
C PHE A 178 -17.19 1.33 -7.46
N GLU A 179 -18.36 1.96 -7.28
CA GLU A 179 -19.08 1.96 -6.00
C GLU A 179 -19.55 0.55 -5.60
N GLN A 180 -20.10 -0.24 -6.53
CA GLN A 180 -20.49 -1.63 -6.26
C GLN A 180 -19.29 -2.51 -5.91
N ASN A 181 -18.19 -2.38 -6.66
CA ASN A 181 -16.97 -3.13 -6.38
C ASN A 181 -16.37 -2.74 -5.02
N TYR A 182 -16.36 -1.43 -4.70
CA TYR A 182 -15.90 -0.93 -3.42
C TYR A 182 -16.71 -1.53 -2.26
N GLN A 183 -18.04 -1.55 -2.33
CA GLN A 183 -18.89 -2.15 -1.31
C GLN A 183 -18.54 -3.63 -1.06
N ALA A 184 -18.28 -4.39 -2.13
CA ALA A 184 -17.88 -5.79 -2.00
C ALA A 184 -16.49 -5.94 -1.33
N VAL A 185 -15.58 -4.99 -1.54
CA VAL A 185 -14.25 -4.96 -0.90
C VAL A 185 -14.38 -4.55 0.57
N GLU A 186 -15.18 -3.53 0.85
CA GLU A 186 -15.47 -3.03 2.21
C GLU A 186 -16.03 -4.15 3.11
N GLU A 187 -17.01 -4.92 2.62
CA GLU A 187 -17.55 -6.06 3.36
C GLU A 187 -16.49 -7.11 3.72
N LYS A 188 -15.54 -7.36 2.80
CA LYS A 188 -14.44 -8.30 3.05
C LYS A 188 -13.49 -7.80 4.14
N PHE A 189 -13.17 -6.49 4.16
CA PHE A 189 -12.32 -5.92 5.20
C PHE A 189 -13.02 -5.89 6.56
N LYS A 190 -14.31 -5.53 6.63
CA LYS A 190 -15.11 -5.61 7.86
C LYS A 190 -15.16 -7.03 8.42
N LYS A 191 -15.26 -8.02 7.53
CA LYS A 191 -15.19 -9.42 7.97
C LYS A 191 -13.81 -9.76 8.52
N LEU A 192 -12.75 -9.36 7.83
CA LEU A 192 -11.38 -9.63 8.26
C LEU A 192 -11.10 -8.97 9.62
N ASP A 193 -11.52 -7.71 9.84
CA ASP A 193 -11.43 -7.04 11.13
C ASP A 193 -12.16 -7.82 12.23
N THR A 194 -13.39 -8.27 11.96
CA THR A 194 -14.16 -9.09 12.88
C THR A 194 -13.44 -10.40 13.24
N ASP A 195 -12.82 -11.05 12.25
CA ASP A 195 -12.08 -12.28 12.46
C ASP A 195 -10.83 -12.03 13.32
N PHE A 196 -10.10 -10.91 13.12
CA PHE A 196 -8.99 -10.50 13.98
C PHE A 196 -9.44 -10.24 15.41
N ARG A 197 -10.50 -9.44 15.63
CA ARG A 197 -11.06 -9.19 16.97
C ARG A 197 -11.46 -10.48 17.67
N SER A 198 -12.07 -11.43 16.96
CA SER A 198 -12.43 -12.71 17.54
C SER A 198 -11.21 -13.51 18.01
N VAL A 199 -10.18 -13.60 17.17
CA VAL A 199 -8.96 -14.35 17.51
C VAL A 199 -8.21 -13.71 18.69
N THR A 200 -8.06 -12.39 18.68
CA THR A 200 -7.29 -11.69 19.71
C THR A 200 -8.03 -11.61 21.04
N SER A 201 -9.36 -11.50 21.04
CA SER A 201 -10.16 -11.53 22.28
C SER A 201 -10.16 -12.89 23.00
N GLU A 202 -9.88 -13.98 22.28
CA GLU A 202 -9.76 -15.33 22.82
C GLU A 202 -8.31 -15.71 23.14
N ALA A 203 -7.33 -14.87 22.78
CA ALA A 203 -5.92 -15.15 22.97
C ALA A 203 -5.54 -15.23 24.46
N LYS A 204 -4.60 -16.12 24.78
CA LYS A 204 -4.10 -16.29 26.16
C LYS A 204 -2.98 -15.31 26.48
N GLN A 205 -2.33 -14.77 25.46
CA GLN A 205 -1.24 -13.83 25.56
C GLN A 205 -1.45 -12.67 24.57
N GLU A 206 -0.89 -11.53 24.88
CA GLU A 206 -0.94 -10.33 24.03
C GLU A 206 0.41 -10.09 23.33
N ASP A 207 1.51 -10.64 23.88
CA ASP A 207 2.87 -10.46 23.37
C ASP A 207 3.15 -11.35 22.16
N PHE A 208 3.71 -10.75 21.09
CA PHE A 208 4.18 -11.48 19.92
C PHE A 208 5.48 -10.87 19.36
N VAL A 209 6.41 -11.73 18.96
CA VAL A 209 7.73 -11.30 18.45
C VAL A 209 7.71 -11.27 16.94
N THR A 210 8.14 -10.16 16.34
CA THR A 210 8.13 -9.92 14.88
C THR A 210 9.52 -9.64 14.33
N ALA A 211 9.69 -9.82 13.02
CA ALA A 211 10.96 -9.53 12.34
C ALA A 211 11.31 -8.04 12.38
N HIS A 212 10.34 -7.14 12.10
CA HIS A 212 10.48 -5.70 12.24
C HIS A 212 9.17 -5.06 12.76
N ALA A 213 9.20 -3.77 13.06
CA ALA A 213 8.10 -3.03 13.69
C ALA A 213 6.96 -2.65 12.72
N ALA A 214 6.43 -3.61 11.97
CA ALA A 214 5.37 -3.37 10.98
C ALA A 214 3.94 -3.43 11.54
N TYR A 215 3.75 -4.00 12.73
CA TYR A 215 2.42 -4.41 13.20
C TYR A 215 1.88 -3.54 14.35
N SER A 216 2.40 -2.31 14.53
CA SER A 216 1.99 -1.42 15.62
C SER A 216 0.49 -1.07 15.61
N TYR A 217 -0.13 -1.04 14.43
CA TYR A 217 -1.59 -0.84 14.33
C TYR A 217 -2.41 -2.00 14.90
N TRP A 218 -1.84 -3.20 15.04
CA TRP A 218 -2.50 -4.31 15.73
C TRP A 218 -2.48 -4.14 17.24
N GLU A 219 -1.50 -3.39 17.78
CA GLU A 219 -1.44 -3.08 19.22
C GLU A 219 -2.65 -2.22 19.62
N THR A 220 -2.87 -1.13 18.91
CA THR A 220 -3.95 -0.21 19.20
C THR A 220 -5.34 -0.76 18.87
N GLU A 221 -5.46 -1.52 17.76
CA GLU A 221 -6.76 -1.99 17.27
C GLU A 221 -7.22 -3.27 17.94
N TYR A 222 -6.28 -4.17 18.29
CA TYR A 222 -6.58 -5.53 18.77
C TYR A 222 -6.01 -5.82 20.16
N ASN A 223 -5.51 -4.80 20.87
CA ASN A 223 -4.91 -4.92 22.21
C ASN A 223 -3.80 -5.97 22.25
N LEU A 224 -2.93 -5.97 21.25
CA LEU A 224 -1.73 -6.79 21.20
C LEU A 224 -0.50 -5.99 21.60
N HIS A 225 0.62 -6.68 21.85
CA HIS A 225 1.88 -6.03 22.17
C HIS A 225 3.00 -6.65 21.31
N GLN A 226 3.49 -5.87 20.37
CA GLN A 226 4.57 -6.25 19.47
C GLN A 226 5.94 -6.15 20.17
N ILE A 227 6.78 -7.16 19.98
CA ILE A 227 8.20 -7.14 20.36
C ILE A 227 9.01 -7.25 19.06
N PRO A 228 9.36 -6.12 18.41
CA PRO A 228 10.03 -6.14 17.13
C PRO A 228 11.54 -6.39 17.31
N ILE A 229 12.12 -7.21 16.44
CA ILE A 229 13.56 -7.46 16.38
C ILE A 229 14.27 -6.28 15.74
N ALA A 230 13.86 -5.89 14.53
CA ALA A 230 14.35 -4.69 13.85
C ALA A 230 13.43 -3.49 14.09
N GLY A 231 13.85 -2.29 13.68
CA GLY A 231 13.04 -1.08 13.74
C GLY A 231 11.88 -1.05 12.74
N VAL A 232 11.41 0.16 12.38
CA VAL A 232 10.34 0.34 11.39
C VAL A 232 10.82 -0.04 9.99
N SER A 233 12.09 0.21 9.67
CA SER A 233 12.70 -0.36 8.47
C SER A 233 13.36 -1.71 8.77
N THR A 234 13.28 -2.63 7.81
CA THR A 234 13.97 -3.93 7.88
C THR A 234 15.49 -3.81 7.98
N SER A 235 16.06 -2.65 7.58
CA SER A 235 17.49 -2.32 7.68
C SER A 235 17.94 -1.84 9.06
N ASP A 236 16.99 -1.56 9.97
CA ASP A 236 17.30 -0.98 11.30
C ASP A 236 17.69 -2.08 12.28
N GLU A 237 18.95 -2.46 12.23
CA GLU A 237 19.48 -3.53 13.09
C GLU A 237 19.49 -3.10 14.58
N PRO A 238 19.04 -3.97 15.51
CA PRO A 238 19.05 -3.65 16.91
C PRO A 238 20.47 -3.56 17.47
N SER A 239 20.70 -2.63 18.41
CA SER A 239 21.91 -2.61 19.20
C SER A 239 22.06 -3.88 20.03
N GLN A 240 23.29 -4.22 20.46
CA GLN A 240 23.54 -5.38 21.34
C GLN A 240 22.73 -5.29 22.66
N LYS A 241 22.49 -4.08 23.17
CA LYS A 241 21.65 -3.85 24.35
C LYS A 241 20.19 -4.18 24.07
N LYS A 242 19.64 -3.74 22.92
CA LYS A 242 18.25 -4.03 22.50
C LYS A 242 18.08 -5.53 22.26
N LEU A 243 19.04 -6.17 21.59
CA LEU A 243 19.03 -7.62 21.37
C LEU A 243 18.96 -8.42 22.67
N LYS A 244 19.78 -8.07 23.66
CA LYS A 244 19.74 -8.70 24.98
C LYS A 244 18.39 -8.49 25.67
N ALA A 245 17.82 -7.29 25.62
CA ALA A 245 16.51 -7.00 26.19
C ALA A 245 15.38 -7.79 25.52
N ILE A 246 15.44 -8.01 24.18
CA ILE A 246 14.50 -8.85 23.46
C ILE A 246 14.57 -10.31 23.96
N VAL A 247 15.77 -10.87 24.06
CA VAL A 247 15.97 -12.24 24.58
C VAL A 247 15.40 -12.36 25.99
N GLU A 248 15.71 -11.42 26.90
CA GLU A 248 15.20 -11.42 28.28
C GLU A 248 13.65 -11.33 28.32
N LYS A 249 13.03 -10.52 27.46
CA LYS A 249 11.55 -10.46 27.34
C LYS A 249 10.96 -11.80 26.87
N ILE A 250 11.52 -12.40 25.83
CA ILE A 250 11.06 -13.70 25.31
C ILE A 250 11.12 -14.80 26.38
N GLU A 251 12.24 -14.87 27.13
CA GLU A 251 12.43 -15.84 28.20
C GLU A 251 11.45 -15.59 29.38
N ALA A 252 11.32 -14.34 29.81
CA ALA A 252 10.44 -13.97 30.92
C ALA A 252 8.96 -14.26 30.62
N ALA A 253 8.51 -13.92 29.42
CA ALA A 253 7.13 -14.18 28.95
C ALA A 253 6.94 -15.61 28.44
N LYS A 254 8.01 -16.42 28.32
CA LYS A 254 8.02 -17.79 27.78
C LYS A 254 7.41 -17.89 26.38
N ILE A 255 7.66 -16.91 25.54
CA ILE A 255 7.13 -16.86 24.18
C ILE A 255 7.74 -18.01 23.35
N PRO A 256 6.93 -18.92 22.79
CA PRO A 256 7.45 -20.09 22.09
C PRO A 256 7.73 -19.86 20.61
N TYR A 257 7.30 -18.72 20.04
CA TYR A 257 7.39 -18.45 18.62
C TYR A 257 7.95 -17.07 18.31
N ILE A 258 8.80 -17.00 17.28
CA ILE A 258 9.17 -15.76 16.58
C ILE A 258 8.46 -15.76 15.23
N MET A 259 7.78 -14.67 14.89
CA MET A 259 7.07 -14.50 13.63
C MET A 259 7.99 -13.79 12.61
N LEU A 260 8.44 -14.56 11.62
CA LEU A 260 9.34 -14.08 10.58
C LEU A 260 8.58 -13.87 9.27
N GLU A 261 9.03 -12.90 8.51
CA GLU A 261 8.46 -12.63 7.20
C GLU A 261 8.88 -13.68 6.15
N GLN A 262 8.15 -13.70 5.05
CA GLN A 262 8.21 -14.78 4.04
C GLN A 262 9.57 -14.96 3.36
N ASN A 263 10.41 -13.94 3.29
CA ASN A 263 11.72 -14.00 2.62
C ASN A 263 12.87 -13.61 3.55
N THR A 264 12.64 -13.56 4.86
CA THR A 264 13.64 -13.07 5.81
C THR A 264 14.66 -14.14 6.13
N ASN A 265 15.92 -13.90 5.75
CA ASN A 265 17.08 -14.61 6.24
C ASN A 265 17.81 -13.73 7.30
N SER A 266 17.13 -13.43 8.40
CA SER A 266 17.71 -12.62 9.46
C SER A 266 18.65 -13.45 10.32
N LYS A 267 19.98 -13.18 10.24
CA LYS A 267 20.96 -13.76 11.13
C LYS A 267 20.67 -13.44 12.60
N ILE A 268 20.10 -12.27 12.86
CA ILE A 268 19.72 -11.82 14.19
C ILE A 268 18.56 -12.67 14.72
N ALA A 269 17.55 -12.92 13.93
CA ALA A 269 16.45 -13.81 14.30
C ALA A 269 16.94 -15.25 14.58
N ASP A 270 17.91 -15.74 13.82
CA ASP A 270 18.54 -17.04 14.07
C ASP A 270 19.28 -17.09 15.41
N VAL A 271 19.99 -16.02 15.77
CA VAL A 271 20.66 -15.90 17.08
C VAL A 271 19.62 -15.92 18.20
N ILE A 272 18.58 -15.08 18.12
CA ILE A 272 17.52 -15.04 19.15
C ILE A 272 16.87 -16.43 19.29
N LYS A 273 16.55 -17.09 18.18
CA LYS A 273 15.95 -18.42 18.18
C LYS A 273 16.85 -19.46 18.86
N GLN A 274 18.15 -19.39 18.67
CA GLN A 274 19.10 -20.31 19.33
C GLN A 274 19.21 -20.05 20.83
N GLU A 275 19.28 -18.78 21.24
CA GLU A 275 19.39 -18.37 22.65
C GLU A 275 18.09 -18.70 23.42
N THR A 276 16.92 -18.51 22.82
CA THR A 276 15.62 -18.66 23.47
C THR A 276 14.95 -20.03 23.22
N ASN A 277 15.52 -20.86 22.36
CA ASN A 277 14.94 -22.15 21.91
C ASN A 277 13.50 -21.99 21.34
N THR A 278 13.19 -20.84 20.73
CA THR A 278 11.89 -20.55 20.09
C THR A 278 11.77 -21.24 18.74
N LYS A 279 10.53 -21.46 18.31
CA LYS A 279 10.18 -21.89 16.95
C LYS A 279 9.83 -20.71 16.09
N THR A 280 9.68 -20.91 14.79
CA THR A 280 9.29 -19.84 13.85
C THR A 280 7.89 -20.08 13.29
N LEU A 281 7.13 -19.01 13.14
CA LEU A 281 5.93 -18.92 12.32
C LEU A 281 6.17 -17.89 11.21
N THR A 282 5.43 -17.99 10.12
CA THR A 282 5.48 -16.97 9.05
C THR A 282 4.38 -15.96 9.27
N LEU A 283 4.76 -14.68 9.28
CA LEU A 283 3.84 -13.54 9.31
C LEU A 283 4.19 -12.65 8.10
N HIS A 284 3.37 -12.72 7.06
CA HIS A 284 3.64 -12.05 5.80
C HIS A 284 3.37 -10.55 5.89
N ASN A 285 4.34 -9.71 5.59
CA ASN A 285 4.21 -8.24 5.69
C ASN A 285 3.43 -7.59 4.52
N LEU A 286 3.16 -8.34 3.44
CA LEU A 286 2.37 -7.90 2.27
C LEU A 286 2.96 -6.73 1.49
N GLU A 287 4.17 -6.29 1.76
CA GLU A 287 4.82 -5.24 0.95
C GLU A 287 4.85 -5.62 -0.53
N THR A 288 5.30 -6.85 -0.79
CA THR A 288 5.32 -7.44 -2.13
C THR A 288 4.90 -8.90 -2.06
N LEU A 289 4.31 -9.44 -3.14
CA LEU A 289 4.13 -10.87 -3.27
C LEU A 289 5.46 -11.55 -3.65
N THR A 290 5.70 -12.75 -3.12
CA THR A 290 6.76 -13.60 -3.65
C THR A 290 6.34 -14.20 -5.00
N GLN A 291 7.29 -14.67 -5.80
CA GLN A 291 6.95 -15.38 -7.04
C GLN A 291 6.08 -16.62 -6.75
N LYS A 292 6.31 -17.28 -5.63
CA LYS A 292 5.50 -18.42 -5.16
C LYS A 292 4.05 -18.03 -4.89
N ASP A 293 3.81 -16.87 -4.26
CA ASP A 293 2.45 -16.39 -3.98
C ASP A 293 1.71 -16.08 -5.29
N ILE A 294 2.39 -15.47 -6.24
CA ILE A 294 1.85 -15.18 -7.59
C ILE A 294 1.49 -16.48 -8.31
N ASP A 295 2.41 -17.45 -8.35
CA ASP A 295 2.21 -18.74 -9.03
C ASP A 295 1.04 -19.54 -8.40
N GLN A 296 0.79 -19.35 -7.10
CA GLN A 296 -0.31 -19.95 -6.36
C GLN A 296 -1.63 -19.16 -6.42
N GLY A 297 -1.64 -17.99 -7.08
CA GLY A 297 -2.80 -17.11 -7.16
C GLY A 297 -3.25 -16.58 -5.80
N ARG A 298 -2.31 -16.36 -4.87
CA ARG A 298 -2.61 -15.82 -3.55
C ARG A 298 -2.93 -14.33 -3.64
N ASP A 299 -3.86 -13.89 -2.83
CA ASP A 299 -4.27 -12.50 -2.73
C ASP A 299 -4.13 -11.95 -1.30
N TYR A 300 -4.39 -10.65 -1.13
CA TYR A 300 -4.32 -9.97 0.15
C TYR A 300 -5.11 -10.70 1.25
N LEU A 301 -6.36 -11.09 0.97
CA LEU A 301 -7.23 -11.71 1.96
C LEU A 301 -6.76 -13.12 2.33
N SER A 302 -6.31 -13.90 1.37
CA SER A 302 -5.79 -15.26 1.62
C SER A 302 -4.53 -15.22 2.48
N ILE A 303 -3.66 -14.23 2.25
CA ILE A 303 -2.44 -14.03 3.03
C ILE A 303 -2.77 -13.53 4.44
N MET A 304 -3.65 -12.53 4.58
CA MET A 304 -4.07 -12.04 5.89
C MET A 304 -4.78 -13.10 6.73
N ASN A 305 -5.54 -14.00 6.11
CA ASN A 305 -6.13 -15.15 6.81
C ASN A 305 -5.06 -16.15 7.30
N ASP A 306 -3.96 -16.32 6.56
CA ASP A 306 -2.83 -17.14 7.05
C ASP A 306 -2.06 -16.42 8.16
N ASN A 307 -1.88 -15.10 8.07
CA ASN A 307 -1.35 -14.28 9.15
C ASN A 307 -2.18 -14.44 10.43
N LEU A 308 -3.50 -14.41 10.31
CA LEU A 308 -4.42 -14.58 11.43
C LEU A 308 -4.27 -15.97 12.08
N LYS A 309 -4.08 -17.04 11.30
CA LYS A 309 -3.80 -18.38 11.81
C LYS A 309 -2.45 -18.45 12.53
N ALA A 310 -1.42 -17.83 11.96
CA ALA A 310 -0.10 -17.77 12.58
C ALA A 310 -0.15 -16.97 13.90
N LEU A 311 -0.86 -15.84 13.90
CA LEU A 311 -1.08 -15.03 15.09
C LEU A 311 -1.81 -15.82 16.18
N LYS A 312 -2.91 -16.49 15.85
CA LYS A 312 -3.65 -17.37 16.79
C LYS A 312 -2.74 -18.42 17.39
N GLN A 313 -1.94 -19.12 16.57
CA GLN A 313 -1.01 -20.13 17.06
C GLN A 313 0.07 -19.53 17.96
N GLY A 314 0.55 -18.33 17.63
CA GLY A 314 1.58 -17.62 18.37
C GLY A 314 1.11 -17.08 19.72
N LEU A 315 -0.18 -16.79 19.88
CA LEU A 315 -0.78 -16.21 21.08
C LEU A 315 -1.41 -17.27 22.02
N ASP A 316 -1.54 -18.51 21.58
CA ASP A 316 -2.23 -19.62 22.28
C ASP A 316 -1.28 -20.54 23.08
N TYR A 317 -0.31 -20.00 23.84
CA TYR A 317 0.65 -20.76 24.63
C TYR A 317 0.52 -20.60 26.14
#